data_7f9bde56c8efdd7d226013bd3d22bdba
#
_entry.id   7f9bde56c8efdd7d226013bd3d22bdba
#
_cell.length_a   1.000
_cell.length_b   1.000
_cell.length_c   1.000
_cell.angle_alpha   90.00
_cell.angle_beta   90.00
_cell.angle_gamma   90.00
#
_symmetry.space_group_name_H-M   'P 1'
#
loop_
_entity.id
_entity.type
_entity.pdbx_description
1 polymer ?
#
loop_
_entity_poly.entity_id
_entity_poly.type
_entity_poly.pdbx_seq_one_letter_code
_entity_poly.pdbx_strand_id
1 'polypeptide(L)'
;MIYEKEFKEYLGGLLVEYLTQLETQLELKLKKQLNGVIATRDVDYKMTNFLNSNLSEINWGNKRILHLFSPDGCSITGKISIQVHAEVPGTDGQLSKPYNFEVNFISTNIKYNSIEEQFSVEEDIKISYIDLNERHF
;
A
#
# COMPACT_ATOMS: atom_id res chain seq x y z
N MET A 1 18.80 28.18 -3.92
CA MET A 1 17.98 27.38 -2.98
C MET A 1 16.69 26.99 -3.66
N ILE A 2 16.41 25.69 -3.72
CA ILE A 2 15.15 25.21 -4.26
C ILE A 2 14.13 25.19 -3.15
N TYR A 3 13.05 25.94 -3.30
CA TYR A 3 11.96 25.95 -2.34
C TYR A 3 11.16 24.66 -2.43
N GLU A 4 10.64 24.20 -1.32
CA GLU A 4 9.85 22.97 -1.25
C GLU A 4 8.70 22.96 -2.26
N LYS A 5 8.04 24.10 -2.46
CA LYS A 5 6.96 24.25 -3.42
C LYS A 5 7.44 23.97 -4.85
N GLU A 6 8.55 24.56 -5.25
CA GLU A 6 9.13 24.35 -6.57
C GLU A 6 9.59 22.90 -6.77
N PHE A 7 10.15 22.32 -5.71
CA PHE A 7 10.56 20.94 -5.73
C PHE A 7 9.35 20.01 -5.90
N LYS A 8 8.25 20.28 -5.21
CA LYS A 8 7.00 19.52 -5.38
C LYS A 8 6.45 19.66 -6.79
N GLU A 9 6.50 20.84 -7.37
CA GLU A 9 6.07 21.07 -8.76
C GLU A 9 6.98 20.31 -9.74
N TYR A 10 8.29 20.34 -9.50
CA TYR A 10 9.24 19.59 -10.30
C TYR A 10 8.97 18.09 -10.21
N LEU A 11 8.73 17.59 -9.01
CA LEU A 11 8.39 16.19 -8.80
C LEU A 11 6.98 15.84 -9.27
N GLY A 12 6.10 16.83 -9.43
CA GLY A 12 4.71 16.59 -9.78
C GLY A 12 4.54 15.75 -11.03
N GLY A 13 5.35 15.98 -12.04
CA GLY A 13 5.35 15.17 -13.25
C GLY A 13 5.97 13.79 -13.08
N LEU A 14 6.94 13.66 -12.18
CA LEU A 14 7.62 12.40 -11.91
C LEU A 14 6.97 11.61 -10.78
N LEU A 15 6.27 12.30 -9.90
CA LEU A 15 5.71 11.70 -8.69
C LEU A 15 4.71 10.59 -9.00
N VAL A 16 3.92 10.76 -10.05
CA VAL A 16 2.94 9.74 -10.46
C VAL A 16 3.67 8.43 -10.78
N GLU A 17 4.78 8.50 -11.48
CA GLU A 17 5.59 7.33 -11.82
C GLU A 17 6.20 6.70 -10.56
N TYR A 18 6.72 7.52 -9.66
CA TYR A 18 7.29 7.03 -8.40
C TYR A 18 6.23 6.42 -7.49
N LEU A 19 5.04 7.01 -7.44
CA LEU A 19 3.93 6.46 -6.66
C LEU A 19 3.49 5.10 -7.21
N THR A 20 3.53 4.92 -8.52
CA THR A 20 3.24 3.63 -9.15
C THR A 20 4.25 2.57 -8.72
N GLN A 21 5.53 2.91 -8.67
CA GLN A 21 6.57 2.01 -8.18
C GLN A 21 6.36 1.67 -6.71
N LEU A 22 6.04 2.68 -5.90
CA LEU A 22 5.75 2.49 -4.48
C LEU A 22 4.56 1.56 -4.29
N GLU A 23 3.48 1.78 -5.03
CA GLU A 23 2.30 0.91 -4.98
C GLU A 23 2.65 -0.53 -5.31
N THR A 24 3.45 -0.76 -6.34
CA THR A 24 3.88 -2.10 -6.73
C THR A 24 4.64 -2.79 -5.60
N GLN A 25 5.54 -2.08 -4.96
CA GLN A 25 6.32 -2.63 -3.85
C GLN A 25 5.45 -2.91 -2.63
N LEU A 26 4.51 -2.02 -2.31
CA LEU A 26 3.54 -2.23 -1.24
C LEU A 26 2.68 -3.46 -1.51
N GLU A 27 2.21 -3.60 -2.74
CA GLU A 27 1.41 -4.75 -3.15
C GLU A 27 2.17 -6.06 -2.95
N LEU A 28 3.42 -6.13 -3.39
CA LEU A 28 4.25 -7.32 -3.23
C LEU A 28 4.44 -7.68 -1.76
N LYS A 29 4.69 -6.68 -0.92
CA LYS A 29 4.86 -6.91 0.52
C LYS A 29 3.56 -7.36 1.18
N LEU A 30 2.42 -6.77 0.80
CA LEU A 30 1.12 -7.16 1.33
C LEU A 30 0.75 -8.58 0.94
N LYS A 31 0.98 -8.97 -0.30
CA LYS A 31 0.75 -10.37 -0.74
C LYS A 31 1.49 -11.35 0.15
N LYS A 32 2.75 -11.03 0.44
CA LYS A 32 3.61 -11.88 1.27
C LYS A 32 3.16 -11.90 2.72
N GLN A 33 2.81 -10.74 3.29
CA GLN A 33 2.42 -10.62 4.69
C GLN A 33 1.05 -11.23 4.99
N LEU A 34 0.09 -11.06 4.09
CA LEU A 34 -1.25 -11.60 4.27
C LEU A 34 -1.26 -13.13 4.26
N ASN A 35 -0.36 -13.74 3.50
CA ASN A 35 -0.19 -15.19 3.45
C ASN A 35 -1.51 -15.95 3.27
N GLY A 36 -2.38 -15.43 2.43
CA GLY A 36 -3.65 -16.06 2.09
C GLY A 36 -4.79 -15.81 3.07
N VAL A 37 -4.56 -15.05 4.14
CA VAL A 37 -5.61 -14.74 5.12
C VAL A 37 -5.82 -13.23 5.18
N ILE A 38 -7.09 -12.81 5.09
CA ILE A 38 -7.47 -11.42 5.27
C ILE A 38 -8.30 -11.33 6.54
N ALA A 39 -7.65 -10.87 7.61
CA ALA A 39 -8.29 -10.71 8.92
C ALA A 39 -8.99 -9.37 9.00
N THR A 40 -10.32 -9.38 9.05
CA THR A 40 -11.11 -8.19 9.30
C THR A 40 -11.55 -8.17 10.77
N ARG A 41 -12.26 -7.10 11.16
CA ARG A 41 -12.76 -7.00 12.54
C ARG A 41 -13.73 -8.11 12.92
N ASP A 42 -14.50 -8.57 11.95
CA ASP A 42 -15.59 -9.49 12.20
C ASP A 42 -15.23 -10.93 11.87
N VAL A 43 -14.57 -11.14 10.74
CA VAL A 43 -14.26 -12.48 10.22
C VAL A 43 -12.94 -12.48 9.48
N ASP A 44 -12.36 -13.68 9.38
CA ASP A 44 -11.18 -13.93 8.56
C ASP A 44 -11.61 -14.55 7.24
N TYR A 45 -11.18 -13.93 6.13
CA TYR A 45 -11.43 -14.44 4.79
C TYR A 45 -10.21 -15.19 4.31
N LYS A 46 -10.44 -16.30 3.63
CA LYS A 46 -9.36 -17.05 2.99
C LYS A 46 -9.17 -16.55 1.57
N MET A 47 -8.08 -15.88 1.32
CA MET A 47 -7.76 -15.38 -0.01
C MET A 47 -7.31 -16.53 -0.91
N THR A 48 -7.97 -16.68 -2.04
CA THR A 48 -7.61 -17.69 -3.04
C THR A 48 -6.82 -17.09 -4.19
N ASN A 49 -7.04 -15.81 -4.52
CA ASN A 49 -6.30 -15.15 -5.57
C ASN A 49 -6.29 -13.64 -5.36
N PHE A 50 -5.11 -13.04 -5.50
CA PHE A 50 -4.96 -11.59 -5.47
C PHE A 50 -5.13 -11.06 -6.90
N LEU A 51 -6.07 -10.15 -7.09
CA LEU A 51 -6.38 -9.61 -8.42
C LEU A 51 -5.64 -8.32 -8.71
N ASN A 52 -5.89 -7.30 -7.91
CA ASN A 52 -5.23 -6.01 -8.10
C ASN A 52 -5.21 -5.20 -6.80
N SER A 53 -4.49 -4.10 -6.84
CA SER A 53 -4.44 -3.14 -5.77
C SER A 53 -4.48 -1.72 -6.32
N ASN A 54 -4.90 -0.79 -5.47
CA ASN A 54 -4.89 0.63 -5.78
C ASN A 54 -4.58 1.41 -4.52
N LEU A 55 -3.50 2.17 -4.57
CA LEU A 55 -3.11 3.04 -3.47
C LEU A 55 -4.08 4.22 -3.42
N SER A 56 -4.96 4.22 -2.43
CA SER A 56 -6.06 5.18 -2.36
C SER A 56 -5.73 6.43 -1.53
N GLU A 57 -4.81 6.31 -0.59
CA GLU A 57 -4.45 7.44 0.27
C GLU A 57 -3.00 7.28 0.76
N ILE A 58 -2.27 8.39 0.77
CA ILE A 58 -0.93 8.47 1.37
C ILE A 58 -0.89 9.70 2.27
N ASN A 59 -0.45 9.51 3.49
CA ASN A 59 -0.21 10.57 4.44
C ASN A 59 1.26 10.54 4.87
N TRP A 60 1.97 11.59 4.52
CA TRP A 60 3.38 11.75 4.86
C TRP A 60 3.60 12.26 6.29
N GLY A 61 2.52 12.55 7.00
CA GLY A 61 2.58 13.13 8.34
C GLY A 61 3.16 14.54 8.31
N ASN A 62 4.00 14.84 9.30
CA ASN A 62 4.67 16.13 9.37
C ASN A 62 6.00 16.14 8.60
N LYS A 63 6.35 15.04 7.96
CA LYS A 63 7.57 14.94 7.18
C LYS A 63 7.39 15.58 5.82
N ARG A 64 8.41 16.24 5.34
CA ARG A 64 8.44 16.79 4.00
C ARG A 64 8.82 15.67 3.02
N ILE A 65 8.32 15.75 1.81
CA ILE A 65 8.63 14.78 0.76
C ILE A 65 10.14 14.67 0.51
N LEU A 66 10.89 15.73 0.77
CA LEU A 66 12.34 15.73 0.66
C LEU A 66 13.02 14.69 1.54
N HIS A 67 12.36 14.26 2.62
CA HIS A 67 12.92 13.23 3.51
C HIS A 67 13.03 11.87 2.84
N LEU A 68 12.36 11.65 1.70
CA LEU A 68 12.53 10.44 0.91
C LEU A 68 13.97 10.28 0.41
N PHE A 69 14.66 11.41 0.22
CA PHE A 69 16.04 11.41 -0.27
C PHE A 69 17.08 11.42 0.84
N SER A 70 16.65 11.50 2.09
CA SER A 70 17.57 11.47 3.22
C SER A 70 17.96 10.02 3.56
N PRO A 71 19.12 9.81 4.24
CA PRO A 71 19.50 8.46 4.67
C PRO A 71 18.48 7.80 5.59
N ASP A 72 17.72 8.59 6.34
CA ASP A 72 16.71 8.07 7.27
C ASP A 72 15.40 7.71 6.58
N GLY A 73 15.18 8.24 5.38
CA GLY A 73 13.93 8.04 4.68
C GLY A 73 12.74 8.69 5.37
N CYS A 74 11.56 8.20 5.13
CA CYS A 74 10.37 8.65 5.84
C CYS A 74 9.40 7.51 6.11
N SER A 75 8.45 7.77 6.99
CA SER A 75 7.37 6.85 7.29
C SER A 75 6.07 7.44 6.75
N ILE A 76 5.21 6.59 6.26
CA ILE A 76 3.90 7.00 5.78
C ILE A 76 2.81 6.14 6.40
N THR A 77 1.65 6.73 6.54
CA THR A 77 0.41 5.99 6.75
C THR A 77 -0.44 6.12 5.51
N GLY A 78 -1.32 5.19 5.30
CA GLY A 78 -2.17 5.28 4.13
C GLY A 78 -3.18 4.16 4.06
N LYS A 79 -3.86 4.15 2.92
CA LYS A 79 -4.85 3.13 2.60
C LYS A 79 -4.57 2.60 1.21
N ILE A 80 -4.62 1.29 1.09
CA ILE A 80 -4.54 0.61 -0.19
C ILE A 80 -5.77 -0.26 -0.33
N SER A 81 -6.47 -0.10 -1.44
CA SER A 81 -7.61 -0.94 -1.77
C SER A 81 -7.10 -2.16 -2.51
N ILE A 82 -7.53 -3.34 -2.09
CA ILE A 82 -7.17 -4.57 -2.77
C ILE A 82 -8.44 -5.27 -3.27
N GLN A 83 -8.33 -5.88 -4.42
CA GLN A 83 -9.37 -6.74 -4.95
C GLN A 83 -8.82 -8.16 -5.01
N VAL A 84 -9.54 -9.07 -4.39
CA VAL A 84 -9.11 -10.46 -4.26
C VAL A 84 -10.30 -11.40 -4.48
N HIS A 85 -10.00 -12.61 -4.92
CA HIS A 85 -10.94 -13.71 -4.74
C HIS A 85 -10.71 -14.31 -3.37
N ALA A 86 -11.79 -14.48 -2.62
CA ALA A 86 -11.71 -15.04 -1.28
C ALA A 86 -12.92 -15.94 -1.01
N GLU A 87 -12.72 -16.90 -0.12
CA GLU A 87 -13.78 -17.78 0.32
C GLU A 87 -14.56 -17.12 1.45
N VAL A 88 -15.89 -17.23 1.34
CA VAL A 88 -16.79 -16.75 2.38
C VAL A 88 -16.66 -17.67 3.60
N PRO A 89 -16.49 -17.12 4.81
CA PRO A 89 -16.44 -17.95 6.01
C PRO A 89 -17.66 -18.84 6.16
N GLY A 90 -17.44 -20.12 6.48
CA GLY A 90 -18.51 -21.09 6.71
C GLY A 90 -19.12 -21.73 5.47
N THR A 91 -18.56 -21.51 4.29
CA THR A 91 -19.10 -22.09 3.04
C THR A 91 -18.30 -23.30 2.53
N ASP A 92 -17.41 -23.87 3.34
CA ASP A 92 -16.60 -25.03 3.01
C ASP A 92 -15.81 -24.91 1.70
N GLY A 93 -15.39 -23.70 1.35
CA GLY A 93 -14.56 -23.46 0.18
C GLY A 93 -15.28 -23.53 -1.16
N GLN A 94 -16.60 -23.63 -1.17
CA GLN A 94 -17.34 -23.81 -2.43
C GLN A 94 -17.53 -22.53 -3.25
N LEU A 95 -17.39 -21.36 -2.63
CA LEU A 95 -17.68 -20.09 -3.29
C LEU A 95 -16.57 -19.07 -3.07
N SER A 96 -15.57 -19.10 -3.95
CA SER A 96 -14.62 -18.00 -4.05
C SER A 96 -15.27 -16.86 -4.83
N LYS A 97 -15.37 -15.69 -4.21
CA LYS A 97 -15.97 -14.50 -4.83
C LYS A 97 -14.97 -13.36 -4.85
N PRO A 98 -15.11 -12.41 -5.78
CA PRO A 98 -14.33 -11.18 -5.71
C PRO A 98 -14.82 -10.29 -4.58
N TYR A 99 -13.87 -9.82 -3.78
CA TYR A 99 -14.11 -8.86 -2.69
C TYR A 99 -13.16 -7.70 -2.81
N ASN A 100 -13.62 -6.54 -2.37
CA ASN A 100 -12.79 -5.35 -2.25
C ASN A 100 -12.55 -5.10 -0.76
N PHE A 101 -11.29 -4.98 -0.38
CA PHE A 101 -10.91 -4.65 0.99
C PHE A 101 -10.13 -3.35 1.01
N GLU A 102 -10.30 -2.57 2.06
CA GLU A 102 -9.50 -1.40 2.33
C GLU A 102 -8.52 -1.74 3.45
N VAL A 103 -7.24 -1.66 3.14
CA VAL A 103 -6.16 -1.99 4.06
C VAL A 103 -5.54 -0.69 4.55
N ASN A 104 -5.61 -0.46 5.85
CA ASN A 104 -4.93 0.66 6.50
C ASN A 104 -3.56 0.20 6.94
N PHE A 105 -2.54 0.91 6.50
CA PHE A 105 -1.17 0.48 6.72
C PHE A 105 -0.28 1.62 7.22
N ILE A 106 0.83 1.20 7.83
CA ILE A 106 1.94 2.06 8.21
C ILE A 106 3.19 1.44 7.60
N SER A 107 3.92 2.21 6.83
CA SER A 107 5.19 1.78 6.27
C SER A 107 6.30 2.71 6.74
N THR A 108 7.37 2.14 7.26
CA THR A 108 8.50 2.88 7.81
C THR A 108 9.72 2.75 6.89
N ASN A 109 10.64 3.71 7.02
CA ASN A 109 11.92 3.70 6.29
C ASN A 109 11.79 3.59 4.78
N ILE A 110 10.82 4.29 4.21
CA ILE A 110 10.70 4.41 2.77
C ILE A 110 11.75 5.41 2.29
N LYS A 111 12.58 4.98 1.34
CA LYS A 111 13.63 5.79 0.75
C LYS A 111 13.52 5.80 -0.76
N TYR A 112 13.96 6.89 -1.36
CA TYR A 112 14.11 6.96 -2.80
C TYR A 112 15.60 6.89 -3.14
N ASN A 113 15.95 5.90 -3.96
CA ASN A 113 17.31 5.74 -4.46
C ASN A 113 17.41 6.45 -5.82
N SER A 114 18.11 7.57 -5.86
CA SER A 114 18.25 8.37 -7.08
C SER A 114 19.13 7.71 -8.14
N ILE A 115 20.01 6.79 -7.75
CA ILE A 115 20.88 6.08 -8.70
C ILE A 115 20.06 5.03 -9.45
N GLU A 116 19.27 4.26 -8.73
CA GLU A 116 18.42 3.20 -9.32
C GLU A 116 17.06 3.73 -9.75
N GLU A 117 16.73 4.96 -9.41
CA GLU A 117 15.43 5.60 -9.65
C GLU A 117 14.25 4.77 -9.14
N GLN A 118 14.40 4.22 -7.93
CA GLN A 118 13.41 3.35 -7.31
C GLN A 118 13.20 3.69 -5.84
N PHE A 119 11.96 3.49 -5.39
CA PHE A 119 11.68 3.49 -3.97
C PHE A 119 12.09 2.16 -3.35
N SER A 120 12.56 2.23 -2.11
CA SER A 120 12.89 1.05 -1.32
C SER A 120 11.99 0.99 -0.11
N VAL A 121 11.36 -0.17 0.10
CA VAL A 121 10.55 -0.45 1.28
C VAL A 121 11.22 -1.63 1.99
N GLU A 122 12.12 -1.31 2.92
CA GLU A 122 12.99 -2.32 3.54
C GLU A 122 12.32 -3.09 4.67
N GLU A 123 11.47 -2.40 5.44
CA GLU A 123 10.80 -3.01 6.59
C GLU A 123 9.41 -3.54 6.22
N ASP A 124 8.92 -4.49 7.01
CA ASP A 124 7.58 -5.00 6.84
C ASP A 124 6.54 -3.90 7.09
N ILE A 125 5.50 -3.92 6.28
CA ILE A 125 4.39 -3.00 6.42
C ILE A 125 3.55 -3.44 7.61
N LYS A 126 3.24 -2.51 8.50
CA LYS A 126 2.32 -2.78 9.60
C LYS A 126 0.91 -2.52 9.14
N ILE A 127 0.06 -3.50 9.27
CA ILE A 127 -1.36 -3.38 8.93
C ILE A 127 -2.10 -2.99 10.20
N SER A 128 -2.75 -1.82 10.18
CA SER A 128 -3.53 -1.33 11.31
C SER A 128 -4.84 -2.08 11.41
N TYR A 129 -5.58 -2.13 10.30
CA TYR A 129 -6.81 -2.90 10.20
C TYR A 129 -7.20 -3.04 8.72
N ILE A 130 -8.07 -4.01 8.47
CA ILE A 130 -8.61 -4.28 7.15
C ILE A 130 -10.13 -4.23 7.27
N ASP A 131 -10.77 -3.48 6.40
CA ASP A 131 -12.23 -3.40 6.31
C ASP A 131 -12.72 -3.90 4.97
N LEU A 132 -13.86 -4.58 5.00
CA LEU A 132 -14.55 -4.93 3.76
C LEU A 132 -15.11 -3.64 3.15
N ASN A 133 -14.74 -3.37 1.92
CA ASN A 133 -15.23 -2.23 1.18
C ASN A 133 -16.30 -2.71 0.18
N GLU A 134 -17.55 -2.35 0.43
CA GLU A 134 -18.66 -2.75 -0.43
C GLU A 134 -18.74 -1.96 -1.73
N ARG A 135 -17.95 -0.87 -1.83
CA ARG A 135 -17.90 -0.08 -3.06
C ARG A 135 -17.14 -0.86 -4.13
N HIS A 136 -17.73 -0.89 -5.30
CA HIS A 136 -17.06 -1.48 -6.47
C HIS A 136 -16.12 -0.45 -7.10
N PHE A 137 -15.01 -0.94 -7.58
CA PHE A 137 -14.09 -0.12 -8.36
C PHE A 137 -14.70 0.32 -9.67
#